data_8b0e6a2e30c098ae89b14110335f83c4
#
_entry.id   8b0e6a2e30c098ae89b14110335f83c4
#
_cell.length_a   1.000
_cell.length_b   1.000
_cell.length_c   1.000
_cell.angle_alpha   90.00
_cell.angle_beta   90.00
_cell.angle_gamma   90.00
#
_symmetry.space_group_name_H-M   'P 1'
#
loop_
_entity.id
_entity.type
_entity.pdbx_description
1 polymer ?
#
loop_
_entity_poly.entity_id
_entity_poly.type
_entity_poly.pdbx_seq_one_letter_code
_entity_poly.pdbx_strand_id
1 'polypeptide(L)'
;MRTAALMIIAGAFLVGCPKEDAPTKSQAEPAAAQEQKEEAPEVKPEPNQAPAKYKVELDTTKGPIVIEVHRDWAPNGADRFYELVKSGYYTDVAFFRVINGFMVQFGISGDPALNSEWRAKPITDDSVKASNSRGTVTFAMAGPNTRTTQVFINFVDNSRLDGMGFAPFGKVSDMTTVDSLYDG
;
A
#
# COMPACT_ATOMS: atom_id res chain seq x y z
N MET A 1 -49.14 -8.41 -29.59
CA MET A 1 -50.00 -7.66 -30.54
C MET A 1 -49.23 -6.47 -31.05
N ARG A 2 -49.05 -6.45 -32.40
CA ARG A 2 -48.73 -5.32 -33.31
C ARG A 2 -47.37 -4.65 -33.14
N THR A 3 -46.41 -4.95 -33.99
CA THR A 3 -46.14 -4.75 -35.44
C THR A 3 -45.69 -3.34 -35.80
N ALA A 4 -44.41 -3.24 -36.24
CA ALA A 4 -43.85 -2.74 -37.52
C ALA A 4 -43.88 -1.21 -37.71
N ALA A 5 -42.85 -0.59 -38.32
CA ALA A 5 -42.24 -0.66 -39.66
C ALA A 5 -41.03 0.26 -39.71
N LEU A 6 -39.91 -0.11 -40.20
CA LEU A 6 -39.19 0.00 -41.47
C LEU A 6 -39.49 1.23 -42.31
N MET A 7 -38.44 2.08 -42.54
CA MET A 7 -38.29 2.80 -43.82
C MET A 7 -36.83 3.10 -44.15
N ILE A 8 -36.41 2.55 -45.29
CA ILE A 8 -35.16 2.72 -46.01
C ILE A 8 -35.34 3.89 -46.96
N ILE A 9 -34.32 4.81 -47.09
CA ILE A 9 -34.17 5.57 -48.34
C ILE A 9 -32.68 5.59 -48.69
N ALA A 10 -32.39 4.98 -49.81
CA ALA A 10 -31.13 5.04 -50.57
C ALA A 10 -31.11 6.26 -51.46
N GLY A 11 -29.95 6.85 -51.66
CA GLY A 11 -29.71 7.88 -52.69
C GLY A 11 -28.25 7.92 -53.06
N ALA A 12 -27.93 7.24 -54.12
CA ALA A 12 -26.64 7.33 -54.82
C ALA A 12 -26.68 8.49 -55.85
N PHE A 13 -25.56 9.19 -55.98
CA PHE A 13 -25.17 9.78 -57.27
C PHE A 13 -23.65 9.91 -57.41
N LEU A 14 -23.22 9.60 -58.58
CA LEU A 14 -21.90 9.35 -59.15
C LEU A 14 -21.17 10.64 -59.60
N VAL A 15 -19.84 10.44 -59.81
CA VAL A 15 -19.00 10.95 -60.93
C VAL A 15 -18.15 12.21 -60.68
N GLY A 16 -16.85 12.03 -60.88
CA GLY A 16 -15.93 13.08 -61.30
C GLY A 16 -14.46 12.89 -60.82
N CYS A 17 -13.67 12.02 -61.48
CA CYS A 17 -12.23 12.23 -61.65
C CYS A 17 -11.97 13.04 -62.94
N PRO A 18 -10.90 13.86 -63.01
CA PRO A 18 -9.60 13.34 -63.42
C PRO A 18 -8.33 14.05 -62.90
N LYS A 19 -7.24 13.27 -62.87
CA LYS A 19 -5.84 13.44 -63.26
C LYS A 19 -4.91 14.50 -62.66
N GLU A 20 -3.82 13.89 -62.14
CA GLU A 20 -2.37 14.15 -62.39
C GLU A 20 -1.82 15.57 -62.12
N ASP A 21 -0.92 15.60 -61.13
CA ASP A 21 0.52 15.88 -61.32
C ASP A 21 1.28 15.70 -59.99
N ALA A 22 2.33 14.88 -60.01
CA ALA A 22 3.43 14.84 -59.07
C ALA A 22 4.64 15.53 -59.74
N PRO A 23 5.77 15.87 -59.08
CA PRO A 23 6.21 15.65 -57.70
C PRO A 23 6.87 16.88 -57.04
N THR A 24 6.98 16.92 -55.72
CA THR A 24 8.14 17.60 -55.11
C THR A 24 8.41 16.97 -53.71
N LYS A 25 9.60 16.39 -53.61
CA LYS A 25 10.20 15.94 -52.35
C LYS A 25 10.44 17.15 -51.45
N SER A 26 9.89 17.12 -50.24
CA SER A 26 10.42 17.88 -49.13
C SER A 26 10.56 16.94 -47.97
N GLN A 27 11.80 16.70 -47.56
CA GLN A 27 12.19 16.03 -46.36
C GLN A 27 11.66 16.82 -45.16
N ALA A 28 10.82 16.23 -44.35
CA ALA A 28 10.54 16.70 -43.01
C ALA A 28 11.10 15.68 -42.04
N GLU A 29 12.10 16.11 -41.33
CA GLU A 29 12.75 15.52 -40.18
C GLU A 29 11.71 15.08 -39.11
N PRO A 30 11.83 13.93 -38.47
CA PRO A 30 10.93 13.58 -37.38
C PRO A 30 11.31 14.41 -36.16
N ALA A 31 10.43 15.33 -35.79
CA ALA A 31 10.49 16.01 -34.51
C ALA A 31 10.39 14.96 -33.38
N ALA A 32 11.45 14.83 -32.62
CA ALA A 32 11.49 14.07 -31.40
C ALA A 32 10.41 14.59 -30.41
N ALA A 33 9.39 13.79 -30.16
CA ALA A 33 8.44 14.05 -29.12
C ALA A 33 9.20 13.95 -27.77
N GLN A 34 9.43 15.10 -27.16
CA GLN A 34 9.87 15.16 -25.77
C GLN A 34 8.69 14.72 -24.90
N GLU A 35 8.77 13.51 -24.38
CA GLU A 35 7.94 13.05 -23.26
C GLU A 35 8.23 13.96 -22.06
N GLN A 36 7.39 14.95 -21.86
CA GLN A 36 7.33 15.69 -20.60
C GLN A 36 6.79 14.73 -19.55
N LYS A 37 7.70 14.19 -18.77
CA LYS A 37 7.38 13.49 -17.52
C LYS A 37 6.72 14.53 -16.60
N GLU A 38 5.41 14.53 -16.57
CA GLU A 38 4.59 15.32 -15.66
C GLU A 38 4.90 14.83 -14.24
N GLU A 39 5.74 15.58 -13.55
CA GLU A 39 6.05 15.37 -12.14
C GLU A 39 4.78 15.71 -11.36
N ALA A 40 4.13 14.68 -10.82
CA ALA A 40 2.94 14.85 -10.00
C ALA A 40 3.25 15.84 -8.85
N PRO A 41 2.33 16.77 -8.51
CA PRO A 41 2.57 17.78 -7.51
C PRO A 41 2.94 17.12 -6.17
N GLU A 42 4.08 17.52 -5.63
CA GLU A 42 4.56 17.14 -4.30
C GLU A 42 3.58 17.72 -3.26
N VAL A 43 2.57 16.94 -2.91
CA VAL A 43 1.65 17.29 -1.83
C VAL A 43 2.45 17.26 -0.54
N LYS A 44 2.73 18.45 0.04
CA LYS A 44 3.32 18.55 1.37
C LYS A 44 2.43 17.76 2.35
N PRO A 45 2.99 16.77 3.07
CA PRO A 45 2.18 15.99 4.00
C PRO A 45 1.61 16.89 5.09
N GLU A 46 0.34 16.69 5.41
CA GLU A 46 -0.30 17.27 6.61
C GLU A 46 0.52 16.89 7.86
N PRO A 47 0.51 17.66 8.95
CA PRO A 47 1.43 17.49 10.09
C PRO A 47 1.51 16.09 10.69
N ASN A 48 0.50 15.23 10.47
CA ASN A 48 0.43 13.84 10.93
C ASN A 48 0.35 12.81 9.80
N GLN A 49 0.59 13.21 8.56
CA GLN A 49 0.52 12.33 7.41
C GLN A 49 1.89 11.74 7.10
N ALA A 50 1.98 10.42 7.00
CA ALA A 50 3.20 9.75 6.58
C ALA A 50 3.51 10.00 5.09
N PRO A 51 4.78 9.94 4.67
CA PRO A 51 5.16 9.88 3.26
C PRO A 51 4.46 8.73 2.53
N ALA A 52 4.29 8.85 1.20
CA ALA A 52 3.67 7.80 0.39
C ALA A 52 4.38 6.44 0.52
N LYS A 53 5.72 6.49 0.67
CA LYS A 53 6.57 5.34 1.01
C LYS A 53 7.66 5.80 1.96
N TYR A 54 7.99 4.96 2.93
CA TYR A 54 9.11 5.19 3.84
C TYR A 54 9.64 3.86 4.39
N LYS A 55 10.85 3.90 4.94
CA LYS A 55 11.48 2.75 5.58
C LYS A 55 11.64 3.01 7.06
N VAL A 56 11.42 1.98 7.84
CA VAL A 56 11.69 1.95 9.28
C VAL A 56 12.63 0.79 9.54
N GLU A 57 13.75 1.08 10.19
CA GLU A 57 14.67 0.06 10.69
C GLU A 57 14.42 -0.14 12.19
N LEU A 58 14.09 -1.37 12.55
CA LEU A 58 14.01 -1.81 13.94
C LEU A 58 15.34 -2.46 14.28
N ASP A 59 16.13 -1.81 15.13
CA ASP A 59 17.34 -2.41 15.68
C ASP A 59 16.96 -3.39 16.79
N THR A 60 17.27 -4.67 16.59
CA THR A 60 16.88 -5.74 17.51
C THR A 60 18.09 -6.50 18.03
N THR A 61 17.93 -7.22 19.13
CA THR A 61 18.98 -8.08 19.69
C THR A 61 19.41 -9.23 18.77
N LYS A 62 18.67 -9.48 17.68
CA LYS A 62 18.98 -10.49 16.65
C LYS A 62 19.49 -9.88 15.34
N GLY A 63 19.58 -8.55 15.26
CA GLY A 63 19.96 -7.79 14.08
C GLY A 63 18.86 -6.87 13.57
N PRO A 64 19.12 -6.08 12.53
CA PRO A 64 18.15 -5.12 12.01
C PRO A 64 17.01 -5.80 11.26
N ILE A 65 15.81 -5.23 11.37
CA ILE A 65 14.63 -5.56 10.57
C ILE A 65 14.19 -4.29 9.85
N VAL A 66 14.25 -4.29 8.52
CA VAL A 66 13.85 -3.14 7.71
C VAL A 66 12.45 -3.35 7.17
N ILE A 67 11.53 -2.46 7.53
CA ILE A 67 10.15 -2.45 7.08
C ILE A 67 9.98 -1.36 6.02
N GLU A 68 9.59 -1.72 4.81
CA GLU A 68 9.12 -0.79 3.80
C GLU A 68 7.62 -0.57 3.98
N VAL A 69 7.23 0.67 4.26
CA VAL A 69 5.83 1.05 4.44
C VAL A 69 5.28 1.64 3.15
N HIS A 70 4.09 1.20 2.78
CA HIS A 70 3.33 1.62 1.61
C HIS A 70 2.00 2.24 2.07
N ARG A 71 1.95 3.56 2.13
CA ARG A 71 0.78 4.29 2.62
C ARG A 71 -0.48 4.01 1.80
N ASP A 72 -0.34 3.78 0.50
CA ASP A 72 -1.43 3.46 -0.41
C ASP A 72 -2.11 2.11 -0.12
N TRP A 73 -1.44 1.18 0.57
CA TRP A 73 -2.02 -0.10 0.97
C TRP A 73 -3.03 0.06 2.13
N ALA A 74 -2.65 0.83 3.16
CA ALA A 74 -3.46 1.05 4.35
C ALA A 74 -3.10 2.41 4.96
N PRO A 75 -3.69 3.52 4.48
CA PRO A 75 -3.29 4.88 4.88
C PRO A 75 -3.37 5.14 6.38
N ASN A 76 -4.46 4.73 7.05
CA ASN A 76 -4.62 4.94 8.49
C ASN A 76 -3.58 4.15 9.30
N GLY A 77 -3.31 2.91 8.89
CA GLY A 77 -2.26 2.08 9.50
C GLY A 77 -0.86 2.65 9.29
N ALA A 78 -0.54 3.08 8.06
CA ALA A 78 0.75 3.66 7.74
C ALA A 78 1.01 4.98 8.51
N ASP A 79 0.01 5.87 8.58
CA ASP A 79 0.10 7.13 9.33
C ASP A 79 0.27 6.86 10.84
N ARG A 80 -0.48 5.92 11.43
CA ARG A 80 -0.34 5.53 12.82
C ARG A 80 1.04 4.91 13.11
N PHE A 81 1.55 4.04 12.25
CA PHE A 81 2.87 3.46 12.43
C PHE A 81 3.97 4.52 12.39
N TYR A 82 3.86 5.49 11.46
CA TYR A 82 4.77 6.62 11.37
C TYR A 82 4.77 7.48 12.64
N GLU A 83 3.58 7.80 13.18
CA GLU A 83 3.40 8.55 14.42
C GLU A 83 4.06 7.82 15.61
N LEU A 84 3.84 6.52 15.75
CA LEU A 84 4.41 5.68 16.81
C LEU A 84 5.95 5.61 16.72
N VAL A 85 6.49 5.45 15.52
CA VAL A 85 7.95 5.45 15.31
C VAL A 85 8.54 6.81 15.65
N LYS A 86 7.95 7.90 15.19
CA LYS A 86 8.44 9.26 15.48
C LYS A 86 8.34 9.64 16.94
N SER A 87 7.36 9.13 17.66
CA SER A 87 7.22 9.35 19.12
C SER A 87 8.18 8.49 19.95
N GLY A 88 8.92 7.56 19.32
CA GLY A 88 9.78 6.61 20.04
C GLY A 88 9.01 5.51 20.77
N TYR A 89 7.72 5.32 20.46
CA TYR A 89 6.87 4.34 21.15
C TYR A 89 7.44 2.91 21.10
N TYR A 90 8.10 2.55 20.00
CA TYR A 90 8.67 1.20 19.81
C TYR A 90 10.07 1.02 20.41
N THR A 91 10.59 1.99 21.16
CA THR A 91 11.86 1.82 21.90
C THR A 91 11.67 0.79 23.02
N ASP A 92 12.59 -0.16 23.11
CA ASP A 92 12.61 -1.24 24.13
C ASP A 92 11.33 -2.10 24.15
N VAL A 93 10.67 -2.28 23.01
CA VAL A 93 9.48 -3.15 22.87
C VAL A 93 9.91 -4.57 22.55
N ALA A 94 9.32 -5.55 23.24
CA ALA A 94 9.57 -6.95 22.99
C ALA A 94 8.68 -7.53 21.88
N PHE A 95 9.19 -8.52 21.17
CA PHE A 95 8.38 -9.45 20.40
C PHE A 95 7.74 -10.44 21.38
N PHE A 96 6.59 -10.09 21.91
CA PHE A 96 5.96 -10.79 23.04
C PHE A 96 5.18 -12.05 22.63
N ARG A 97 4.98 -12.26 21.33
CA ARG A 97 4.26 -13.42 20.80
C ARG A 97 4.89 -13.84 19.48
N VAL A 98 5.49 -15.02 19.46
CA VAL A 98 6.09 -15.64 18.28
C VAL A 98 5.40 -16.97 18.05
N ILE A 99 4.76 -17.17 16.90
CA ILE A 99 4.08 -18.42 16.55
C ILE A 99 4.63 -18.91 15.22
N ASN A 100 5.43 -19.96 15.26
CA ASN A 100 5.98 -20.60 14.07
C ASN A 100 4.88 -21.00 13.08
N GLY A 101 5.14 -20.77 11.80
CA GLY A 101 4.15 -21.05 10.75
C GLY A 101 2.94 -20.12 10.76
N PHE A 102 3.00 -19.00 11.52
CA PHE A 102 1.96 -17.98 11.51
C PHE A 102 2.55 -16.55 11.47
N MET A 103 2.90 -15.99 12.64
CA MET A 103 3.34 -14.59 12.71
C MET A 103 4.16 -14.32 13.97
N VAL A 104 4.85 -13.17 13.99
CA VAL A 104 5.45 -12.57 15.17
C VAL A 104 4.82 -11.23 15.47
N GLN A 105 4.52 -10.94 16.75
CA GLN A 105 3.77 -9.75 17.17
C GLN A 105 4.55 -8.94 18.21
N PHE A 106 4.51 -7.62 18.08
CA PHE A 106 5.12 -6.65 18.99
C PHE A 106 4.23 -5.39 19.12
N GLY A 107 4.67 -4.40 19.92
CA GLY A 107 3.97 -3.13 20.04
C GLY A 107 3.22 -2.95 21.36
N ILE A 108 3.71 -3.56 22.43
CA ILE A 108 3.32 -3.27 23.82
C ILE A 108 4.54 -2.63 24.48
N SER A 109 4.45 -1.40 24.93
CA SER A 109 5.51 -0.71 25.67
C SER A 109 5.66 -1.32 27.08
N GLY A 110 6.89 -1.28 27.59
CA GLY A 110 7.15 -1.59 29.01
C GLY A 110 6.55 -0.58 29.99
N ASP A 111 6.13 0.61 29.51
CA ASP A 111 5.45 1.65 30.30
C ASP A 111 3.92 1.49 30.25
N PRO A 112 3.26 1.14 31.37
CA PRO A 112 1.80 0.98 31.42
C PRO A 112 1.03 2.29 31.15
N ALA A 113 1.59 3.45 31.52
CA ALA A 113 0.94 4.73 31.31
C ALA A 113 0.90 5.06 29.81
N LEU A 114 2.02 4.85 29.12
CA LEU A 114 2.12 5.02 27.68
C LEU A 114 1.17 4.07 26.92
N ASN A 115 1.10 2.80 27.35
CA ASN A 115 0.14 1.85 26.77
C ASN A 115 -1.31 2.30 26.96
N SER A 116 -1.66 2.84 28.13
CA SER A 116 -3.01 3.31 28.41
C SER A 116 -3.38 4.53 27.55
N GLU A 117 -2.45 5.46 27.36
CA GLU A 117 -2.61 6.60 26.51
C GLU A 117 -2.93 6.21 25.05
N TRP A 118 -2.13 5.32 24.48
CA TRP A 118 -2.29 4.90 23.09
C TRP A 118 -3.49 3.98 22.88
N ARG A 119 -3.86 3.18 23.90
CA ARG A 119 -5.07 2.35 23.85
C ARG A 119 -6.34 3.18 23.70
N ALA A 120 -6.34 4.40 24.23
CA ALA A 120 -7.46 5.32 24.11
C ALA A 120 -7.57 6.00 22.73
N LYS A 121 -6.63 5.73 21.82
CA LYS A 121 -6.54 6.35 20.48
C LYS A 121 -6.64 5.31 19.36
N PRO A 122 -7.75 4.55 19.25
CA PRO A 122 -7.90 3.60 18.14
C PRO A 122 -8.01 4.31 16.79
N ILE A 123 -7.64 3.64 15.74
CA ILE A 123 -7.79 4.13 14.36
C ILE A 123 -8.88 3.36 13.61
N THR A 124 -9.52 4.05 12.65
CA THR A 124 -10.49 3.45 11.72
C THR A 124 -9.80 2.43 10.84
N ASP A 125 -10.49 1.34 10.53
CA ASP A 125 -9.97 0.29 9.68
C ASP A 125 -9.74 0.78 8.24
N ASP A 126 -8.68 0.27 7.62
CA ASP A 126 -8.40 0.42 6.20
C ASP A 126 -9.02 -0.73 5.41
N SER A 127 -9.37 -0.48 4.16
CA SER A 127 -9.71 -1.55 3.23
C SER A 127 -8.47 -2.39 2.94
N VAL A 128 -8.63 -3.71 2.87
CA VAL A 128 -7.53 -4.63 2.53
C VAL A 128 -7.21 -4.51 1.04
N LYS A 129 -6.06 -3.92 0.73
CA LYS A 129 -5.56 -3.75 -0.64
C LYS A 129 -4.39 -4.67 -0.97
N ALA A 130 -3.64 -5.09 0.04
CA ALA A 130 -2.56 -6.05 -0.07
C ALA A 130 -2.91 -7.30 0.72
N SER A 131 -2.48 -8.48 0.26
CA SER A 131 -2.70 -9.73 0.98
C SER A 131 -1.70 -9.90 2.11
N ASN A 132 -2.11 -10.59 3.19
CA ASN A 132 -1.27 -11.00 4.31
C ASN A 132 -0.31 -12.12 3.91
N SER A 133 0.54 -11.86 2.91
CA SER A 133 1.59 -12.77 2.46
C SER A 133 2.80 -12.73 3.39
N ARG A 134 3.69 -13.73 3.25
CA ARG A 134 4.95 -13.76 4.02
C ARG A 134 5.70 -12.43 3.96
N GLY A 135 6.12 -11.95 5.13
CA GLY A 135 6.87 -10.72 5.32
C GLY A 135 6.02 -9.46 5.39
N THR A 136 4.71 -9.50 5.13
CA THR A 136 3.86 -8.32 5.29
C THR A 136 3.65 -7.98 6.76
N VAL A 137 3.49 -6.67 7.01
CA VAL A 137 3.33 -6.06 8.34
C VAL A 137 1.92 -5.49 8.45
N THR A 138 1.21 -5.89 9.51
CA THR A 138 -0.21 -5.62 9.68
C THR A 138 -0.52 -5.26 11.12
N PHE A 139 -1.46 -4.33 11.36
CA PHE A 139 -1.93 -4.06 12.73
C PHE A 139 -2.79 -5.20 13.26
N ALA A 140 -2.54 -5.57 14.53
CA ALA A 140 -3.43 -6.43 15.28
C ALA A 140 -4.70 -5.66 15.67
N MET A 141 -5.84 -6.36 15.70
CA MET A 141 -7.12 -5.81 16.10
C MET A 141 -7.92 -6.86 16.91
N ALA A 142 -8.77 -6.40 17.82
CA ALA A 142 -9.68 -7.21 18.61
C ALA A 142 -11.13 -7.18 18.04
N GLY A 143 -11.35 -6.43 16.97
CA GLY A 143 -12.62 -6.22 16.29
C GLY A 143 -12.51 -4.98 15.40
N PRO A 144 -13.60 -4.56 14.74
CA PRO A 144 -13.60 -3.39 13.89
C PRO A 144 -13.16 -2.11 14.62
N ASN A 145 -12.29 -1.32 13.99
CA ASN A 145 -11.81 -0.02 14.48
C ASN A 145 -11.15 -0.08 15.88
N THR A 146 -10.42 -1.16 16.18
CA THR A 146 -9.73 -1.34 17.47
C THR A 146 -8.21 -1.35 17.36
N ARG A 147 -7.66 -1.06 16.18
CA ARG A 147 -6.22 -0.99 15.95
C ARG A 147 -5.62 0.19 16.73
N THR A 148 -4.54 -0.05 17.49
CA THR A 148 -3.85 1.00 18.28
C THR A 148 -2.35 1.02 18.02
N THR A 149 -1.59 0.11 18.64
CA THR A 149 -0.12 0.10 18.61
C THR A 149 0.49 -1.24 18.23
N GLN A 150 -0.26 -2.34 18.41
CA GLN A 150 0.27 -3.67 18.20
C GLN A 150 0.28 -4.01 16.70
N VAL A 151 1.40 -4.53 16.24
CA VAL A 151 1.60 -4.96 14.85
C VAL A 151 2.19 -6.36 14.81
N PHE A 152 1.99 -7.06 13.71
CA PHE A 152 2.60 -8.37 13.50
C PHE A 152 3.22 -8.47 12.10
N ILE A 153 4.23 -9.34 11.99
CA ILE A 153 4.90 -9.70 10.74
C ILE A 153 4.50 -11.13 10.41
N ASN A 154 4.05 -11.38 9.20
CA ASN A 154 3.65 -12.70 8.75
C ASN A 154 4.87 -13.59 8.44
N PHE A 155 5.01 -14.75 9.09
CA PHE A 155 6.04 -15.74 8.77
C PHE A 155 5.73 -16.52 7.49
N VAL A 156 4.46 -16.67 7.17
CA VAL A 156 3.95 -17.42 6.01
C VAL A 156 2.82 -16.65 5.34
N ASP A 157 2.29 -17.17 4.24
CA ASP A 157 1.09 -16.62 3.62
C ASP A 157 -0.14 -16.92 4.46
N ASN A 158 -0.72 -15.85 5.01
CA ASN A 158 -1.90 -15.87 5.87
C ASN A 158 -3.10 -15.20 5.19
N SER A 159 -3.34 -15.47 3.92
CA SER A 159 -4.39 -14.83 3.10
C SER A 159 -5.80 -14.93 3.70
N ARG A 160 -6.05 -15.90 4.58
CA ARG A 160 -7.32 -15.97 5.34
C ARG A 160 -7.61 -14.70 6.16
N LEU A 161 -6.56 -13.98 6.57
CA LEU A 161 -6.69 -12.74 7.35
C LEU A 161 -7.26 -11.59 6.51
N ASP A 162 -7.13 -11.64 5.18
CA ASP A 162 -7.64 -10.62 4.28
C ASP A 162 -9.16 -10.48 4.39
N GLY A 163 -9.87 -11.63 4.39
CA GLY A 163 -11.32 -11.68 4.59
C GLY A 163 -11.79 -11.28 6.00
N MET A 164 -10.86 -11.19 6.96
CA MET A 164 -11.14 -10.76 8.33
C MET A 164 -10.85 -9.27 8.55
N GLY A 165 -10.42 -8.53 7.50
CA GLY A 165 -10.17 -7.10 7.57
C GLY A 165 -8.78 -6.69 8.04
N PHE A 166 -7.83 -7.62 8.15
CA PHE A 166 -6.44 -7.30 8.48
C PHE A 166 -5.75 -6.70 7.24
N ALA A 167 -5.56 -5.39 7.23
CA ALA A 167 -4.98 -4.65 6.11
C ALA A 167 -3.47 -4.45 6.31
N PRO A 168 -2.60 -5.11 5.51
CA PRO A 168 -1.17 -4.84 5.54
C PRO A 168 -0.87 -3.39 5.12
N PHE A 169 0.10 -2.77 5.79
CA PHE A 169 0.57 -1.42 5.48
C PHE A 169 2.04 -1.38 5.05
N GLY A 170 2.75 -2.49 5.17
CA GLY A 170 4.16 -2.57 4.82
C GLY A 170 4.65 -4.00 4.65
N LYS A 171 5.92 -4.12 4.31
CA LYS A 171 6.60 -5.39 4.12
C LYS A 171 8.03 -5.33 4.61
N VAL A 172 8.51 -6.39 5.23
CA VAL A 172 9.92 -6.56 5.61
C VAL A 172 10.75 -6.83 4.35
N SER A 173 11.86 -6.12 4.20
CA SER A 173 12.75 -6.24 3.03
C SER A 173 13.52 -7.56 3.03
N ASP A 174 13.93 -8.05 4.22
CA ASP A 174 14.64 -9.32 4.40
C ASP A 174 14.12 -10.02 5.66
N MET A 175 13.69 -11.26 5.50
CA MET A 175 13.12 -12.07 6.58
C MET A 175 14.16 -12.79 7.45
N THR A 176 15.45 -12.71 7.13
CA THR A 176 16.51 -13.48 7.81
C THR A 176 16.50 -13.23 9.33
N THR A 177 16.46 -11.96 9.75
CA THR A 177 16.40 -11.60 11.17
C THR A 177 15.06 -12.01 11.79
N VAL A 178 13.95 -11.80 11.07
CA VAL A 178 12.60 -12.16 11.54
C VAL A 178 12.48 -13.66 11.79
N ASP A 179 13.02 -14.48 10.87
CA ASP A 179 13.00 -15.94 11.00
C ASP A 179 13.86 -16.46 12.17
N SER A 180 14.82 -15.65 12.64
CA SER A 180 15.67 -15.99 13.79
C SER A 180 15.08 -15.60 15.14
N LEU A 181 13.91 -14.96 15.16
CA LEU A 181 13.21 -14.63 16.42
C LEU A 181 12.75 -15.90 17.11
N TYR A 182 13.00 -15.93 18.43
CA TYR A 182 12.71 -17.08 19.26
C TYR A 182 11.20 -17.19 19.56
N ASP A 183 10.65 -18.40 19.40
CA ASP A 183 9.38 -18.80 19.96
C ASP A 183 9.64 -19.45 21.32
N GLY A 184 9.45 -18.67 22.37
CA GLY A 184 9.70 -19.12 23.74
C GLY A 184 8.72 -20.18 24.25
#